data_b4e06820acd00297098918acf9a93948
#
_entry.id   b4e06820acd00297098918acf9a93948
#
_cell.length_a   1.000
_cell.length_b   1.000
_cell.length_c   1.000
_cell.angle_alpha   90.00
_cell.angle_beta   90.00
_cell.angle_gamma   90.00
#
_symmetry.space_group_name_H-M   'P 1'
#
loop_
_entity.id
_entity.type
_entity.pdbx_description
1 polymer ?
#
loop_
_entity_poly.entity_id
_entity_poly.type
_entity_poly.pdbx_seq_one_letter_code
_entity_poly.pdbx_strand_id
1 'polypeptide(L)'
;TATPALIQRHVLENPGWYTAYTPYQAEIAQGRLEALLNFQTLVSELTGLPIANASLLDEATAAAEAMALALAVSPRPQARRFLVDRAVLPQTLAVLQTRAEPLEISLELIEAEALAAQLAAGSLVADQALPAEAFGLLIQLPGTAGRLWDPSPLLAAAQAAGVITTVAIDPLAQVLLAPVGDLGADLAVGSLQRYGVP
;
A
#
# COMPACT_ATOMS: atom_id res chain seq x y z
N THR A 1 14.27 14.32 -4.68
CA THR A 1 13.70 15.46 -5.43
C THR A 1 13.74 16.70 -4.55
N ALA A 2 14.10 17.86 -5.08
CA ALA A 2 14.10 19.10 -4.30
C ALA A 2 12.65 19.50 -3.96
N THR A 3 12.44 20.01 -2.73
CA THR A 3 11.13 20.53 -2.32
C THR A 3 10.76 21.73 -3.21
N PRO A 4 9.55 21.74 -3.82
CA PRO A 4 9.10 22.90 -4.60
C PRO A 4 9.12 24.19 -3.77
N ALA A 5 9.57 25.29 -4.35
CA ALA A 5 9.69 26.59 -3.66
C ALA A 5 8.35 27.08 -3.07
N LEU A 6 7.22 26.72 -3.71
CA LEU A 6 5.87 27.03 -3.21
C LEU A 6 5.62 26.32 -1.87
N ILE A 7 5.90 25.02 -1.78
CA ILE A 7 5.73 24.23 -0.54
C ILE A 7 6.67 24.74 0.53
N GLN A 8 7.93 24.99 0.18
CA GLN A 8 8.91 25.52 1.12
C GLN A 8 8.42 26.82 1.78
N ARG A 9 8.00 27.80 0.98
CA ARG A 9 7.59 29.13 1.47
C ARG A 9 6.26 29.12 2.21
N HIS A 10 5.27 28.39 1.69
CA HIS A 10 3.92 28.43 2.22
C HIS A 10 3.62 27.42 3.32
N VAL A 11 4.44 26.40 3.47
CA VAL A 11 4.28 25.36 4.49
C VAL A 11 5.47 25.32 5.44
N LEU A 12 6.68 24.99 4.91
CA LEU A 12 7.84 24.77 5.78
C LEU A 12 8.36 26.04 6.45
N GLU A 13 8.29 27.20 5.79
CA GLU A 13 8.73 28.49 6.33
C GLU A 13 7.59 29.30 6.99
N ASN A 14 6.35 28.86 6.88
CA ASN A 14 5.19 29.55 7.41
C ASN A 14 5.02 29.25 8.91
N PRO A 15 5.15 30.27 9.80
CA PRO A 15 5.03 30.05 11.25
C PRO A 15 3.64 29.57 11.68
N GLY A 16 2.61 29.70 10.87
CA GLY A 16 1.28 29.12 11.11
C GLY A 16 1.28 27.58 11.13
N TRP A 17 2.28 26.95 10.49
CA TRP A 17 2.48 25.50 10.49
C TRP A 17 3.49 25.02 11.54
N TYR A 18 4.24 25.93 12.17
CA TYR A 18 5.12 25.60 13.30
C TYR A 18 4.25 25.36 14.53
N THR A 19 4.11 24.13 14.92
CA THR A 19 3.20 23.76 16.00
C THR A 19 3.88 22.80 16.97
N ALA A 20 3.15 22.44 18.03
CA ALA A 20 3.61 21.47 18.99
C ALA A 20 4.01 20.15 18.28
N TYR A 21 5.02 19.51 18.81
CA TYR A 21 5.61 18.27 18.30
C TYR A 21 4.56 17.18 18.05
N THR A 22 3.68 16.97 19.00
CA THR A 22 2.56 16.02 18.88
C THR A 22 1.29 16.65 19.42
N PRO A 23 0.12 16.43 18.80
CA PRO A 23 -1.15 17.02 19.23
C PRO A 23 -1.77 16.23 20.39
N TYR A 24 -1.09 16.17 21.53
CA TYR A 24 -1.57 15.45 22.71
C TYR A 24 -2.87 16.03 23.29
N GLN A 25 -3.07 17.35 23.18
CA GLN A 25 -4.26 18.04 23.64
C GLN A 25 -5.07 18.48 22.44
N ALA A 26 -6.22 17.84 22.22
CA ALA A 26 -7.08 18.10 21.07
C ALA A 26 -7.59 19.54 21.04
N GLU A 27 -7.88 20.11 22.21
CA GLU A 27 -8.44 21.47 22.36
C GLU A 27 -7.51 22.59 21.90
N ILE A 28 -6.19 22.38 21.91
CA ILE A 28 -5.21 23.35 21.37
C ILE A 28 -4.60 22.93 20.05
N ALA A 29 -4.97 21.75 19.53
CA ALA A 29 -4.45 21.19 18.31
C ALA A 29 -5.54 21.03 17.20
N GLN A 30 -6.65 21.76 17.32
CA GLN A 30 -7.83 21.59 16.46
C GLN A 30 -7.51 21.78 14.98
N GLY A 31 -6.77 22.82 14.60
CA GLY A 31 -6.39 23.05 13.21
C GLY A 31 -5.48 21.97 12.65
N ARG A 32 -4.60 21.41 13.47
CA ARG A 32 -3.76 20.28 13.07
C ARG A 32 -4.55 19.00 12.89
N LEU A 33 -5.51 18.73 13.77
CA LEU A 33 -6.41 17.58 13.64
C LEU A 33 -7.30 17.72 12.41
N GLU A 34 -7.77 18.92 12.09
CA GLU A 34 -8.49 19.19 10.84
C GLU A 34 -7.62 18.91 9.60
N ALA A 35 -6.35 19.32 9.63
CA ALA A 35 -5.40 19.02 8.54
C ALA A 35 -5.18 17.50 8.37
N LEU A 36 -5.08 16.74 9.48
CA LEU A 36 -4.99 15.28 9.44
C LEU A 36 -6.25 14.63 8.88
N LEU A 37 -7.42 15.15 9.23
CA LEU A 37 -8.69 14.66 8.69
C LEU A 37 -8.80 14.93 7.19
N ASN A 38 -8.43 16.12 6.72
CA ASN A 38 -8.37 16.44 5.29
C ASN A 38 -7.40 15.52 4.55
N PHE A 39 -6.24 15.24 5.15
CA PHE A 39 -5.27 14.29 4.59
C PHE A 39 -5.87 12.88 4.45
N GLN A 40 -6.54 12.37 5.47
CA GLN A 40 -7.19 11.05 5.41
C GLN A 40 -8.27 10.99 4.33
N THR A 41 -9.07 12.05 4.19
CA THR A 41 -10.07 12.17 3.12
C THR A 41 -9.40 12.14 1.75
N LEU A 42 -8.32 12.91 1.55
CA LEU A 42 -7.57 12.93 0.30
C LEU A 42 -7.05 11.53 -0.08
N VAL A 43 -6.44 10.83 0.88
CA VAL A 43 -5.89 9.50 0.63
C VAL A 43 -7.00 8.49 0.31
N SER A 44 -8.12 8.56 1.03
CA SER A 44 -9.29 7.70 0.76
C SER A 44 -9.85 7.94 -0.64
N GLU A 45 -9.99 9.19 -1.06
CA GLU A 45 -10.48 9.52 -2.41
C GLU A 45 -9.51 9.08 -3.51
N LEU A 46 -8.20 9.26 -3.31
CA LEU A 46 -7.18 8.84 -4.28
C LEU A 46 -7.09 7.33 -4.44
N THR A 47 -7.27 6.60 -3.35
CA THR A 47 -7.13 5.13 -3.35
C THR A 47 -8.43 4.38 -3.60
N GLY A 48 -9.59 5.05 -3.46
CA GLY A 48 -10.90 4.39 -3.51
C GLY A 48 -11.18 3.51 -2.28
N LEU A 49 -10.38 3.62 -1.22
CA LEU A 49 -10.53 2.85 0.01
C LEU A 49 -11.20 3.72 1.10
N PRO A 50 -12.16 3.17 1.87
CA PRO A 50 -13.01 3.97 2.75
C PRO A 50 -12.31 4.48 4.01
N ILE A 51 -11.16 3.92 4.35
CA ILE A 51 -10.44 4.24 5.60
C ILE A 51 -8.98 4.53 5.28
N ALA A 52 -8.46 5.61 5.84
CA ALA A 52 -7.04 5.92 5.86
C ALA A 52 -6.56 6.16 7.29
N ASN A 53 -5.35 5.73 7.63
CA ASN A 53 -4.69 6.16 8.87
C ASN A 53 -4.00 7.52 8.65
N ALA A 54 -3.44 8.11 9.70
CA ALA A 54 -2.75 9.40 9.57
C ALA A 54 -1.43 9.23 8.81
N SER A 55 -0.53 8.38 9.29
CA SER A 55 0.74 8.05 8.62
C SER A 55 1.44 6.88 9.32
N LEU A 56 2.38 6.27 8.61
CA LEU A 56 3.37 5.33 9.13
C LEU A 56 4.78 5.89 8.87
N LEU A 57 5.81 5.21 9.31
CA LEU A 57 7.19 5.69 9.21
C LEU A 57 7.63 5.89 7.76
N ASP A 58 7.45 4.84 6.94
CA ASP A 58 7.79 4.82 5.51
C ASP A 58 6.99 3.73 4.78
N GLU A 59 7.14 3.67 3.43
CA GLU A 59 6.44 2.71 2.59
C GLU A 59 6.80 1.26 2.93
N ALA A 60 8.07 0.98 3.20
CA ALA A 60 8.52 -0.38 3.50
C ALA A 60 7.94 -0.88 4.83
N THR A 61 7.92 -0.01 5.85
CA THR A 61 7.27 -0.29 7.13
C THR A 61 5.76 -0.43 6.94
N ALA A 62 5.13 0.43 6.14
CA ALA A 62 3.70 0.35 5.86
C ALA A 62 3.34 -0.99 5.18
N ALA A 63 4.17 -1.47 4.24
CA ALA A 63 3.98 -2.78 3.61
C ALA A 63 4.11 -3.94 4.62
N ALA A 64 5.05 -3.83 5.57
CA ALA A 64 5.20 -4.83 6.63
C ALA A 64 4.03 -4.81 7.64
N GLU A 65 3.51 -3.64 7.98
CA GLU A 65 2.29 -3.52 8.79
C GLU A 65 1.06 -4.06 8.04
N ALA A 66 0.95 -3.83 6.72
CA ALA A 66 -0.10 -4.41 5.89
C ALA A 66 -0.01 -5.95 5.86
N MET A 67 1.20 -6.53 5.79
CA MET A 67 1.40 -7.97 5.91
C MET A 67 0.90 -8.50 7.26
N ALA A 68 1.23 -7.83 8.36
CA ALA A 68 0.79 -8.22 9.69
C ALA A 68 -0.74 -8.08 9.84
N LEU A 69 -1.33 -7.01 9.31
CA LEU A 69 -2.77 -6.82 9.28
C LEU A 69 -3.46 -7.90 8.46
N ALA A 70 -2.94 -8.20 7.25
CA ALA A 70 -3.47 -9.27 6.40
C ALA A 70 -3.48 -10.62 7.13
N LEU A 71 -2.42 -10.96 7.86
CA LEU A 71 -2.37 -12.18 8.67
C LEU A 71 -3.44 -12.17 9.76
N ALA A 72 -3.63 -11.04 10.45
CA ALA A 72 -4.56 -10.92 11.57
C ALA A 72 -6.03 -11.03 11.14
N VAL A 73 -6.38 -10.54 9.94
CA VAL A 73 -7.76 -10.54 9.43
C VAL A 73 -8.04 -11.66 8.43
N SER A 74 -7.03 -12.45 8.06
CA SER A 74 -7.18 -13.53 7.09
C SER A 74 -8.23 -14.55 7.52
N PRO A 75 -9.13 -14.98 6.63
CA PRO A 75 -10.04 -16.09 6.88
C PRO A 75 -9.31 -17.44 6.99
N ARG A 76 -7.99 -17.45 6.81
CA ARG A 76 -7.11 -18.63 6.82
C ARG A 76 -6.13 -18.57 8.00
N PRO A 77 -6.55 -18.83 9.24
CA PRO A 77 -5.73 -18.58 10.44
C PRO A 77 -4.47 -19.44 10.53
N GLN A 78 -4.39 -20.54 9.76
CA GLN A 78 -3.22 -21.43 9.69
C GLN A 78 -2.28 -21.10 8.52
N ALA A 79 -2.68 -20.22 7.60
CA ALA A 79 -1.82 -19.84 6.49
C ALA A 79 -0.62 -19.02 6.99
N ARG A 80 0.54 -19.27 6.40
CA ARG A 80 1.80 -18.58 6.76
C ARG A 80 2.58 -18.13 5.53
N ARG A 81 1.98 -18.20 4.35
CA ARG A 81 2.60 -17.76 3.11
C ARG A 81 2.10 -16.38 2.70
N PHE A 82 3.02 -15.45 2.52
CA PHE A 82 2.74 -14.12 2.00
C PHE A 82 3.39 -13.99 0.62
N LEU A 83 2.60 -13.69 -0.39
CA LEU A 83 3.05 -13.55 -1.76
C LEU A 83 3.54 -12.13 -2.00
N VAL A 84 4.68 -11.98 -2.66
CA VAL A 84 5.27 -10.68 -2.94
C VAL A 84 5.63 -10.60 -4.42
N ASP A 85 5.14 -9.58 -5.10
CA ASP A 85 5.52 -9.31 -6.48
C ASP A 85 7.03 -9.02 -6.58
N ARG A 86 7.70 -9.63 -7.57
CA ARG A 86 9.13 -9.37 -7.84
C ARG A 86 9.42 -7.92 -8.22
N ALA A 87 8.41 -7.18 -8.67
CA ALA A 87 8.53 -5.77 -8.99
C ALA A 87 8.48 -4.84 -7.76
N VAL A 88 8.32 -5.38 -6.54
CA VAL A 88 8.38 -4.62 -5.29
C VAL A 88 9.77 -4.02 -5.09
N LEU A 89 9.83 -2.81 -4.52
CA LEU A 89 11.09 -2.12 -4.24
C LEU A 89 12.00 -2.95 -3.32
N PRO A 90 13.31 -3.03 -3.61
CA PRO A 90 14.24 -3.87 -2.84
C PRO A 90 14.26 -3.57 -1.33
N GLN A 91 14.17 -2.30 -0.95
CA GLN A 91 14.09 -1.90 0.46
C GLN A 91 12.81 -2.40 1.14
N THR A 92 11.68 -2.39 0.42
CA THR A 92 10.41 -2.93 0.92
C THR A 92 10.52 -4.43 1.16
N LEU A 93 11.10 -5.17 0.22
CA LEU A 93 11.33 -6.61 0.37
C LEU A 93 12.24 -6.91 1.57
N ALA A 94 13.32 -6.14 1.78
CA ALA A 94 14.22 -6.33 2.92
C ALA A 94 13.52 -6.13 4.28
N VAL A 95 12.65 -5.11 4.39
CA VAL A 95 11.87 -4.87 5.61
C VAL A 95 10.84 -5.98 5.82
N LEU A 96 10.15 -6.42 4.75
CA LEU A 96 9.24 -7.55 4.83
C LEU A 96 9.94 -8.82 5.35
N GLN A 97 11.13 -9.14 4.84
CA GLN A 97 11.92 -10.29 5.31
C GLN A 97 12.23 -10.21 6.81
N THR A 98 12.71 -9.04 7.27
CA THR A 98 13.02 -8.80 8.68
C THR A 98 11.79 -8.96 9.59
N ARG A 99 10.63 -8.52 9.13
CA ARG A 99 9.37 -8.57 9.90
C ARG A 99 8.67 -9.92 9.79
N ALA A 100 8.87 -10.66 8.71
CA ALA A 100 8.28 -11.98 8.49
C ALA A 100 8.93 -13.06 9.36
N GLU A 101 10.27 -13.00 9.54
CA GLU A 101 11.04 -14.01 10.25
C GLU A 101 10.51 -14.31 11.67
N PRO A 102 10.34 -13.34 12.60
CA PRO A 102 9.86 -13.62 13.95
C PRO A 102 8.38 -14.05 14.01
N LEU A 103 7.62 -13.86 12.93
CA LEU A 103 6.22 -14.28 12.81
C LEU A 103 6.08 -15.63 12.10
N GLU A 104 7.18 -16.27 11.73
CA GLU A 104 7.22 -17.53 10.98
C GLU A 104 6.44 -17.44 9.64
N ILE A 105 6.44 -16.25 9.02
CA ILE A 105 5.82 -16.01 7.72
C ILE A 105 6.83 -16.39 6.63
N SER A 106 6.40 -17.24 5.68
CA SER A 106 7.15 -17.57 4.47
C SER A 106 6.83 -16.57 3.36
N LEU A 107 7.82 -15.82 2.89
CA LEU A 107 7.67 -14.94 1.74
C LEU A 107 7.93 -15.73 0.45
N GLU A 108 7.02 -15.60 -0.52
CA GLU A 108 7.16 -16.18 -1.85
C GLU A 108 7.11 -15.10 -2.91
N LEU A 109 8.18 -15.04 -3.74
CA LEU A 109 8.24 -14.07 -4.84
C LEU A 109 7.51 -14.61 -6.07
N ILE A 110 6.57 -13.82 -6.59
CA ILE A 110 5.75 -14.16 -7.76
C ILE A 110 5.92 -13.14 -8.89
N GLU A 111 5.59 -13.55 -10.11
CA GLU A 111 5.51 -12.69 -11.30
C GLU A 111 4.05 -12.20 -11.46
N ALA A 112 3.65 -11.20 -10.65
CA ALA A 112 2.26 -10.77 -10.53
C ALA A 112 1.64 -10.31 -11.86
N GLU A 113 2.39 -9.54 -12.67
CA GLU A 113 1.95 -9.10 -14.00
C GLU A 113 1.67 -10.28 -14.94
N ALA A 114 2.54 -11.28 -14.93
CA ALA A 114 2.37 -12.47 -15.79
C ALA A 114 1.14 -13.30 -15.36
N LEU A 115 0.91 -13.44 -14.06
CA LEU A 115 -0.27 -14.10 -13.52
C LEU A 115 -1.55 -13.36 -13.91
N ALA A 116 -1.59 -12.04 -13.77
CA ALA A 116 -2.73 -11.23 -14.19
C ALA A 116 -3.02 -11.36 -15.68
N ALA A 117 -1.99 -11.35 -16.53
CA ALA A 117 -2.15 -11.54 -17.97
C ALA A 117 -2.70 -12.93 -18.33
N GLN A 118 -2.26 -13.99 -17.65
CA GLN A 118 -2.76 -15.35 -17.86
C GLN A 118 -4.23 -15.50 -17.44
N LEU A 119 -4.60 -14.87 -16.31
CA LEU A 119 -5.98 -14.83 -15.83
C LEU A 119 -6.88 -14.09 -16.83
N ALA A 120 -6.45 -12.91 -17.29
CA ALA A 120 -7.18 -12.11 -18.27
C ALA A 120 -7.36 -12.84 -19.61
N ALA A 121 -6.38 -13.62 -20.04
CA ALA A 121 -6.43 -14.43 -21.25
C ALA A 121 -7.24 -15.74 -21.09
N GLY A 122 -7.67 -16.09 -19.87
CA GLY A 122 -8.34 -17.35 -19.56
C GLY A 122 -7.44 -18.60 -19.69
N SER A 123 -6.12 -18.40 -19.76
CA SER A 123 -5.13 -19.49 -19.80
C SER A 123 -4.78 -20.05 -18.42
N LEU A 124 -5.19 -19.34 -17.36
CA LEU A 124 -5.10 -19.73 -15.95
C LEU A 124 -6.46 -19.51 -15.29
N VAL A 125 -6.92 -20.47 -14.50
CA VAL A 125 -8.15 -20.32 -13.71
C VAL A 125 -7.83 -19.80 -12.30
N ALA A 126 -8.75 -19.03 -11.73
CA ALA A 126 -8.54 -18.35 -10.45
C ALA A 126 -8.14 -19.32 -9.31
N ASP A 127 -8.76 -20.48 -9.24
CA ASP A 127 -8.51 -21.50 -8.22
C ASP A 127 -7.08 -22.06 -8.24
N GLN A 128 -6.35 -21.89 -9.34
CA GLN A 128 -4.99 -22.37 -9.54
C GLN A 128 -3.96 -21.24 -9.53
N ALA A 129 -4.41 -19.99 -9.47
CA ALA A 129 -3.54 -18.83 -9.58
C ALA A 129 -2.71 -18.59 -8.32
N LEU A 130 -3.24 -18.96 -7.15
CA LEU A 130 -2.61 -18.68 -5.86
C LEU A 130 -2.53 -19.92 -4.99
N PRO A 131 -1.42 -20.12 -4.23
CA PRO A 131 -1.28 -21.24 -3.31
C PRO A 131 -2.35 -21.24 -2.22
N ALA A 132 -2.82 -22.43 -1.84
CA ALA A 132 -3.84 -22.60 -0.80
C ALA A 132 -3.39 -22.08 0.57
N GLU A 133 -2.09 -22.07 0.86
CA GLU A 133 -1.51 -21.60 2.12
C GLU A 133 -1.23 -20.09 2.13
N ALA A 134 -1.56 -19.37 1.07
CA ALA A 134 -1.40 -17.91 1.01
C ALA A 134 -2.48 -17.22 1.83
N PHE A 135 -2.08 -16.29 2.70
CA PHE A 135 -2.99 -15.43 3.44
C PHE A 135 -3.04 -14.01 2.91
N GLY A 136 -1.99 -13.58 2.21
CA GLY A 136 -1.89 -12.22 1.69
C GLY A 136 -1.00 -12.13 0.46
N LEU A 137 -1.16 -11.03 -0.27
CA LEU A 137 -0.44 -10.70 -1.49
C LEU A 137 -0.07 -9.21 -1.47
N LEU A 138 1.19 -8.91 -1.78
CA LEU A 138 1.66 -7.55 -2.03
C LEU A 138 2.09 -7.42 -3.49
N ILE A 139 1.53 -6.44 -4.19
CA ILE A 139 1.98 -6.02 -5.53
C ILE A 139 2.44 -4.56 -5.50
N GLN A 140 3.33 -4.19 -6.43
CA GLN A 140 3.84 -2.82 -6.59
C GLN A 140 3.34 -2.23 -7.91
N LEU A 141 2.67 -1.06 -7.86
CA LEU A 141 2.13 -0.41 -9.05
C LEU A 141 2.33 1.11 -9.01
N PRO A 142 3.18 1.71 -9.89
CA PRO A 142 4.13 1.02 -10.78
C PRO A 142 5.21 0.25 -10.03
N GLY A 143 5.69 -0.84 -10.63
CA GLY A 143 6.83 -1.60 -10.09
C GLY A 143 8.18 -0.94 -10.35
N THR A 144 9.27 -1.59 -9.93
CA THR A 144 10.67 -1.10 -10.06
C THR A 144 11.07 -0.75 -11.49
N ALA A 145 10.47 -1.38 -12.49
CA ALA A 145 10.71 -1.08 -13.91
C ALA A 145 9.80 0.03 -14.48
N GLY A 146 8.95 0.65 -13.64
CA GLY A 146 8.00 1.68 -14.06
C GLY A 146 6.87 1.19 -14.97
N ARG A 147 6.64 -0.11 -15.05
CA ARG A 147 5.58 -0.68 -15.89
C ARG A 147 4.22 -0.53 -15.24
N LEU A 148 3.22 -0.24 -16.06
CA LEU A 148 1.81 -0.21 -15.69
C LEU A 148 1.11 -1.39 -16.35
N TRP A 149 0.27 -2.07 -15.58
CA TRP A 149 -0.55 -3.20 -16.02
C TRP A 149 -1.85 -3.23 -15.21
N ASP A 150 -2.85 -3.95 -15.69
CA ASP A 150 -4.14 -4.06 -15.00
C ASP A 150 -4.09 -5.17 -13.94
N PRO A 151 -4.14 -4.83 -12.63
CA PRO A 151 -4.11 -5.82 -11.56
C PRO A 151 -5.47 -6.49 -11.30
N SER A 152 -6.57 -5.99 -11.86
CA SER A 152 -7.93 -6.42 -11.54
C SER A 152 -8.14 -7.94 -11.65
N PRO A 153 -7.63 -8.66 -12.67
CA PRO A 153 -7.81 -10.10 -12.76
C PRO A 153 -7.15 -10.86 -11.60
N LEU A 154 -5.96 -10.41 -11.18
CA LEU A 154 -5.24 -11.02 -10.07
C LEU A 154 -5.89 -10.68 -8.71
N LEU A 155 -6.33 -9.44 -8.52
CA LEU A 155 -7.04 -9.01 -7.32
C LEU A 155 -8.35 -9.77 -7.15
N ALA A 156 -9.12 -9.95 -8.23
CA ALA A 156 -10.35 -10.75 -8.21
C ALA A 156 -10.08 -12.22 -7.87
N ALA A 157 -9.02 -12.82 -8.42
CA ALA A 157 -8.63 -14.20 -8.09
C ALA A 157 -8.19 -14.31 -6.61
N ALA A 158 -7.46 -13.33 -6.10
CA ALA A 158 -7.04 -13.28 -4.69
C ALA A 158 -8.26 -13.18 -3.75
N GLN A 159 -9.21 -12.30 -4.07
CA GLN A 159 -10.46 -12.15 -3.31
C GLN A 159 -11.25 -13.47 -3.29
N ALA A 160 -11.45 -14.10 -4.45
CA ALA A 160 -12.14 -15.39 -4.56
C ALA A 160 -11.43 -16.48 -3.75
N ALA A 161 -10.11 -16.44 -3.67
CA ALA A 161 -9.29 -17.33 -2.88
C ALA A 161 -9.21 -16.95 -1.39
N GLY A 162 -9.79 -15.83 -0.93
CA GLY A 162 -9.68 -15.36 0.46
C GLY A 162 -8.28 -14.91 0.85
N VAL A 163 -7.49 -14.43 -0.12
CA VAL A 163 -6.15 -13.85 0.07
C VAL A 163 -6.30 -12.34 0.17
N ILE A 164 -5.83 -11.74 1.25
CA ILE A 164 -5.89 -10.30 1.47
C ILE A 164 -4.86 -9.60 0.58
N THR A 165 -5.29 -8.61 -0.19
CA THR A 165 -4.47 -7.93 -1.17
C THR A 165 -3.98 -6.57 -0.69
N THR A 166 -2.70 -6.29 -0.90
CA THR A 166 -2.08 -4.99 -0.66
C THR A 166 -1.46 -4.49 -1.96
N VAL A 167 -1.75 -3.26 -2.33
CA VAL A 167 -1.09 -2.59 -3.46
C VAL A 167 -0.19 -1.49 -2.93
N ALA A 168 1.11 -1.61 -3.16
CA ALA A 168 2.06 -0.53 -2.96
C ALA A 168 2.00 0.41 -4.16
N ILE A 169 1.56 1.65 -3.92
CA ILE A 169 1.28 2.64 -4.96
C ILE A 169 2.31 3.76 -4.98
N ASP A 170 2.50 4.38 -6.14
CA ASP A 170 3.02 5.75 -6.21
C ASP A 170 1.83 6.72 -6.09
N PRO A 171 1.68 7.45 -4.96
CA PRO A 171 0.52 8.33 -4.78
C PRO A 171 0.41 9.43 -5.84
N LEU A 172 1.53 9.84 -6.45
CA LEU A 172 1.50 10.81 -7.56
C LEU A 172 0.98 10.17 -8.84
N ALA A 173 1.36 8.92 -9.14
CA ALA A 173 0.80 8.17 -10.27
C ALA A 173 -0.69 7.88 -10.06
N GLN A 174 -1.13 7.68 -8.82
CA GLN A 174 -2.53 7.41 -8.48
C GLN A 174 -3.49 8.54 -8.90
N VAL A 175 -3.00 9.77 -9.04
CA VAL A 175 -3.79 10.91 -9.57
C VAL A 175 -4.22 10.67 -11.03
N LEU A 176 -3.48 9.84 -11.78
CA LEU A 176 -3.72 9.55 -13.20
C LEU A 176 -4.30 8.15 -13.45
N LEU A 177 -4.26 7.28 -12.45
CA LEU A 177 -4.69 5.89 -12.56
C LEU A 177 -6.05 5.69 -11.89
N ALA A 178 -6.73 4.60 -12.23
CA ALA A 178 -7.92 4.19 -11.50
C ALA A 178 -7.55 3.89 -10.03
N PRO A 179 -8.39 4.30 -9.07
CA PRO A 179 -8.18 4.00 -7.66
C PRO A 179 -8.03 2.50 -7.42
N VAL A 180 -7.01 2.10 -6.67
CA VAL A 180 -6.72 0.66 -6.48
C VAL A 180 -7.82 -0.07 -5.71
N GLY A 181 -8.57 0.64 -4.86
CA GLY A 181 -9.78 0.11 -4.21
C GLY A 181 -10.87 -0.25 -5.21
N ASP A 182 -11.07 0.57 -6.25
CA ASP A 182 -12.03 0.29 -7.33
C ASP A 182 -11.61 -0.90 -8.18
N LEU A 183 -10.30 -1.20 -8.23
CA LEU A 183 -9.73 -2.37 -8.90
C LEU A 183 -9.81 -3.64 -8.05
N GLY A 184 -10.26 -3.54 -6.79
CA GLY A 184 -10.46 -4.67 -5.89
C GLY A 184 -9.35 -4.90 -4.86
N ALA A 185 -8.48 -3.92 -4.60
CA ALA A 185 -7.49 -4.01 -3.52
C ALA A 185 -8.16 -3.87 -2.14
N ASP A 186 -7.70 -4.65 -1.15
CA ASP A 186 -8.14 -4.53 0.24
C ASP A 186 -7.36 -3.43 0.97
N LEU A 187 -6.08 -3.27 0.66
CA LEU A 187 -5.16 -2.33 1.29
C LEU A 187 -4.31 -1.60 0.24
N ALA A 188 -3.97 -0.34 0.53
CA ALA A 188 -3.01 0.43 -0.23
C ALA A 188 -1.94 1.00 0.71
N VAL A 189 -0.68 0.99 0.28
CA VAL A 189 0.45 1.64 0.96
C VAL A 189 1.25 2.45 -0.04
N GLY A 190 1.93 3.50 0.42
CA GLY A 190 2.73 4.32 -0.49
C GLY A 190 3.48 5.43 0.23
N SER A 191 4.48 6.01 -0.41
CA SER A 191 5.28 7.10 0.15
C SER A 191 4.74 8.47 -0.25
N LEU A 192 4.43 9.32 0.73
CA LEU A 192 3.96 10.69 0.51
C LEU A 192 5.07 11.68 0.14
N GLN A 193 6.33 11.26 0.19
CA GLN A 193 7.45 12.07 -0.34
C GLN A 193 7.24 12.45 -1.82
N ARG A 194 6.43 11.70 -2.54
CA ARG A 194 6.05 11.99 -3.93
C ARG A 194 5.29 13.30 -4.11
N TYR A 195 4.68 13.82 -3.06
CA TYR A 195 4.00 15.13 -3.09
C TYR A 195 4.96 16.31 -2.94
N GLY A 196 6.26 16.08 -2.87
CA GLY A 196 7.29 17.11 -2.98
C GLY A 196 7.93 17.52 -1.65
N VAL A 197 7.76 16.74 -0.60
CA VAL A 197 8.47 16.89 0.67
C VAL A 197 9.28 15.63 0.91
N PRO A 198 10.55 15.59 0.47
CA PRO A 198 11.41 14.42 0.60
C PRO A 198 11.89 14.18 2.03
#